data_290c3b040b603c518c92f2384a4905ca
#
_entry.id   290c3b040b603c518c92f2384a4905ca
#
_cell.length_a   1.000
_cell.length_b   1.000
_cell.length_c   1.000
_cell.angle_alpha   90.00
_cell.angle_beta   90.00
_cell.angle_gamma   90.00
#
_symmetry.space_group_name_H-M   'P 1'
#
loop_
_entity.id
_entity.type
_entity.pdbx_description
1 polymer ?
#
loop_
_entity_poly.entity_id
_entity_poly.type
_entity_poly.pdbx_seq_one_letter_code
_entity_poly.pdbx_strand_id
1 'polypeptide(L)'
;KCTTQPTPLSDMVIKEAKKKGIEVYLATNPIFPRCATMNRIDWAGLDPEDFKIITTYEDHVYCKPNPEYFRQILEQFELDPSECLMVGNDVEEDLAIRALGVPVFLITDTMENKKNLPIDSEYQGSMKELLEFVKELPEV
;
A
#
# COMPACT_ATOMS: atom_id res chain seq x y z
N LYS A 1 -13.89 5.76 -21.60
CA LYS A 1 -12.64 5.11 -22.03
C LYS A 1 -11.84 4.86 -20.76
N CYS A 2 -11.75 3.60 -20.35
CA CYS A 2 -10.99 3.24 -19.15
C CYS A 2 -9.50 3.51 -19.44
N THR A 3 -8.86 4.31 -18.59
CA THR A 3 -7.43 4.64 -18.71
C THR A 3 -6.58 3.75 -17.81
N THR A 4 -7.21 2.85 -17.04
CA THR A 4 -6.52 1.93 -16.15
C THR A 4 -5.96 0.75 -16.94
N GLN A 5 -4.66 0.54 -16.85
CA GLN A 5 -4.00 -0.63 -17.41
C GLN A 5 -3.53 -1.50 -16.25
N PRO A 6 -4.11 -2.69 -16.08
CA PRO A 6 -3.63 -3.62 -15.06
C PRO A 6 -2.21 -4.07 -15.36
N THR A 7 -1.42 -4.21 -14.33
CA THR A 7 -0.08 -4.81 -14.44
C THR A 7 -0.07 -6.14 -13.68
N PRO A 8 0.38 -7.23 -14.30
CA PRO A 8 0.49 -8.51 -13.61
C PRO A 8 1.49 -8.48 -12.45
N LEU A 9 2.40 -7.52 -12.43
CA LEU A 9 3.41 -7.39 -11.37
C LEU A 9 2.79 -7.14 -9.99
N SER A 10 1.70 -6.35 -9.91
CA SER A 10 1.04 -6.09 -8.64
C SER A 10 0.46 -7.36 -8.01
N ASP A 11 -0.23 -8.17 -8.81
CA ASP A 11 -0.75 -9.47 -8.35
C ASP A 11 0.39 -10.44 -7.97
N MET A 12 1.47 -10.47 -8.74
CA MET A 12 2.65 -11.30 -8.44
C MET A 12 3.30 -10.91 -7.10
N VAL A 13 3.44 -9.63 -6.81
CA VAL A 13 3.97 -9.14 -5.52
C VAL A 13 3.10 -9.60 -4.36
N ILE A 14 1.80 -9.43 -4.46
CA ILE A 14 0.83 -9.82 -3.42
C ILE A 14 0.87 -11.34 -3.20
N LYS A 15 0.84 -12.12 -4.26
CA LYS A 15 0.90 -13.58 -4.18
C LYS A 15 2.22 -14.08 -3.57
N GLU A 16 3.34 -13.46 -3.91
CA GLU A 16 4.63 -13.82 -3.33
C GLU A 16 4.69 -13.48 -1.83
N ALA A 17 4.16 -12.34 -1.41
CA ALA A 17 4.07 -11.97 0.00
C ALA A 17 3.22 -12.99 0.78
N LYS A 18 2.03 -13.33 0.27
CA LYS A 18 1.14 -14.32 0.89
C LYS A 18 1.77 -15.72 0.97
N LYS A 19 2.48 -16.13 -0.05
CA LYS A 19 3.21 -17.40 -0.08
C LYS A 19 4.25 -17.51 1.03
N LYS A 20 4.82 -16.38 1.44
CA LYS A 20 5.75 -16.28 2.57
C LYS A 20 5.07 -16.12 3.93
N GLY A 21 3.75 -16.14 4.00
CA GLY A 21 2.98 -15.94 5.22
C GLY A 21 2.79 -14.48 5.62
N ILE A 22 3.17 -13.53 4.77
CA ILE A 22 3.03 -12.10 5.02
C ILE A 22 1.58 -11.67 4.75
N GLU A 23 0.96 -11.02 5.73
CA GLU A 23 -0.38 -10.45 5.58
C GLU A 23 -0.33 -9.16 4.75
N VAL A 24 -1.28 -8.99 3.84
CA VAL A 24 -1.36 -7.84 2.94
C VAL A 24 -2.59 -6.99 3.28
N TYR A 25 -2.38 -5.68 3.42
CA TYR A 25 -3.39 -4.69 3.75
C TYR A 25 -3.48 -3.66 2.61
N LEU A 26 -4.68 -3.38 2.12
CA LEU A 26 -4.88 -2.36 1.09
C LEU A 26 -5.29 -1.03 1.73
N ALA A 27 -4.31 -0.15 1.91
CA ALA A 27 -4.46 1.17 2.51
C ALA A 27 -4.65 2.25 1.43
N THR A 28 -5.84 2.33 0.85
CA THR A 28 -6.20 3.42 -0.07
C THR A 28 -6.77 4.61 0.68
N ASN A 29 -6.73 5.81 0.06
CA ASN A 29 -7.38 6.97 0.66
C ASN A 29 -8.91 6.74 0.69
N PRO A 30 -9.57 6.73 1.88
CA PRO A 30 -10.96 6.29 2.03
C PRO A 30 -11.98 7.37 1.64
N ILE A 31 -11.78 7.97 0.48
CA ILE A 31 -12.67 9.03 -0.08
C ILE A 31 -13.74 8.47 -1.02
N PHE A 32 -13.68 7.18 -1.31
CA PHE A 32 -14.65 6.50 -2.16
C PHE A 32 -15.44 5.46 -1.36
N PRO A 33 -16.73 5.26 -1.70
CA PRO A 33 -17.52 4.19 -1.12
C PRO A 33 -16.98 2.82 -1.52
N ARG A 34 -17.29 1.82 -0.70
CA ARG A 34 -16.79 0.45 -0.86
C ARG A 34 -16.97 -0.11 -2.28
N CYS A 35 -18.13 0.10 -2.89
CA CYS A 35 -18.41 -0.38 -4.25
C CYS A 35 -17.43 0.18 -5.29
N ALA A 36 -17.07 1.45 -5.19
CA ALA A 36 -16.11 2.08 -6.09
C ALA A 36 -14.68 1.56 -5.86
N THR A 37 -14.30 1.35 -4.60
CA THR A 37 -13.01 0.76 -4.24
C THR A 37 -12.89 -0.67 -4.75
N MET A 38 -13.93 -1.49 -4.60
CA MET A 38 -13.96 -2.87 -5.11
C MET A 38 -13.83 -2.91 -6.64
N ASN A 39 -14.51 -2.03 -7.37
CA ASN A 39 -14.35 -1.92 -8.82
C ASN A 39 -12.91 -1.55 -9.23
N ARG A 40 -12.25 -0.68 -8.48
CA ARG A 40 -10.84 -0.31 -8.75
C ARG A 40 -9.89 -1.48 -8.55
N ILE A 41 -10.14 -2.32 -7.55
CA ILE A 41 -9.36 -3.56 -7.30
C ILE A 41 -9.53 -4.50 -8.49
N ASP A 42 -10.76 -4.73 -8.94
CA ASP A 42 -11.06 -5.55 -10.10
C ASP A 42 -10.38 -5.01 -11.39
N TRP A 43 -10.47 -3.71 -11.62
CA TRP A 43 -9.80 -3.08 -12.78
C TRP A 43 -8.28 -3.14 -12.72
N ALA A 44 -7.71 -3.25 -11.52
CA ALA A 44 -6.27 -3.45 -11.33
C ALA A 44 -5.86 -4.91 -11.54
N GLY A 45 -6.81 -5.83 -11.73
CA GLY A 45 -6.57 -7.27 -11.89
C GLY A 45 -6.19 -7.95 -10.58
N LEU A 46 -6.66 -7.42 -9.44
CA LEU A 46 -6.37 -7.92 -8.10
C LEU A 46 -7.60 -8.62 -7.51
N ASP A 47 -7.36 -9.58 -6.62
CA ASP A 47 -8.40 -10.27 -5.88
C ASP A 47 -8.61 -9.58 -4.51
N PRO A 48 -9.82 -9.10 -4.19
CA PRO A 48 -10.11 -8.52 -2.88
C PRO A 48 -9.84 -9.44 -1.70
N GLU A 49 -9.95 -10.77 -1.90
CA GLU A 49 -9.71 -11.77 -0.85
C GLU A 49 -8.24 -11.93 -0.48
N ASP A 50 -7.33 -11.37 -1.29
CA ASP A 50 -5.91 -11.34 -0.98
C ASP A 50 -5.55 -10.34 0.11
N PHE A 51 -6.45 -9.43 0.44
CA PHE A 51 -6.21 -8.39 1.44
C PHE A 51 -6.92 -8.69 2.77
N LYS A 52 -6.18 -8.54 3.86
CA LYS A 52 -6.72 -8.65 5.22
C LYS A 52 -7.74 -7.55 5.51
N ILE A 53 -7.47 -6.34 5.01
CA ILE A 53 -8.39 -5.19 5.03
C ILE A 53 -8.28 -4.39 3.74
N ILE A 54 -9.38 -3.75 3.39
CA ILE A 54 -9.49 -2.74 2.34
C ILE A 54 -10.12 -1.50 2.97
N THR A 55 -9.36 -0.39 3.00
CA THR A 55 -9.88 0.86 3.58
C THR A 55 -10.92 1.50 2.69
N THR A 56 -12.07 1.83 3.26
CA THR A 56 -13.21 2.45 2.55
C THR A 56 -13.80 3.61 3.34
N TYR A 57 -14.56 4.46 2.67
CA TYR A 57 -15.20 5.63 3.27
C TYR A 57 -16.08 5.28 4.47
N GLU A 58 -16.74 4.13 4.44
CA GLU A 58 -17.67 3.69 5.47
C GLU A 58 -16.99 3.32 6.79
N ASP A 59 -15.73 2.88 6.72
CA ASP A 59 -15.04 2.26 7.85
C ASP A 59 -13.91 3.14 8.45
N HIS A 60 -13.56 4.24 7.77
CA HIS A 60 -12.40 5.06 8.17
C HIS A 60 -12.74 6.53 8.30
N VAL A 61 -12.26 7.14 9.38
CA VAL A 61 -12.55 8.54 9.76
C VAL A 61 -11.49 9.51 9.22
N TYR A 62 -10.27 9.03 9.05
CA TYR A 62 -9.13 9.84 8.63
C TYR A 62 -8.73 9.53 7.19
N CYS A 63 -8.08 10.49 6.53
CA CYS A 63 -7.52 10.37 5.19
C CYS A 63 -6.03 10.66 5.21
N LYS A 64 -5.29 10.08 4.27
CA LYS A 64 -3.90 10.46 4.01
C LYS A 64 -3.82 11.94 3.61
N PRO A 65 -2.80 12.67 3.94
CA PRO A 65 -1.55 12.26 4.60
C PRO A 65 -1.58 12.31 6.13
N ASN A 66 -2.75 12.43 6.77
CA ASN A 66 -2.85 12.49 8.22
C ASN A 66 -2.31 11.18 8.84
N PRO A 67 -1.29 11.23 9.74
CA PRO A 67 -0.77 10.04 10.39
C PRO A 67 -1.80 9.23 11.18
N GLU A 68 -2.87 9.87 11.65
CA GLU A 68 -3.96 9.19 12.37
C GLU A 68 -4.69 8.16 11.49
N TYR A 69 -4.70 8.35 10.17
CA TYR A 69 -5.19 7.35 9.24
C TYR A 69 -4.45 6.01 9.37
N PHE A 70 -3.13 6.06 9.39
CA PHE A 70 -2.30 4.87 9.53
C PHE A 70 -2.31 4.33 10.97
N ARG A 71 -2.35 5.22 11.97
CA ARG A 71 -2.45 4.83 13.38
C ARG A 71 -3.71 4.00 13.63
N GLN A 72 -4.85 4.41 13.08
CA GLN A 72 -6.10 3.67 13.19
C GLN A 72 -5.96 2.23 12.67
N ILE A 73 -5.28 2.03 11.54
CA ILE A 73 -5.05 0.70 10.96
C ILE A 73 -4.12 -0.13 11.85
N LEU A 74 -2.99 0.44 12.28
CA LEU A 74 -2.01 -0.25 13.12
C LEU A 74 -2.64 -0.70 14.44
N GLU A 75 -3.41 0.17 15.10
CA GLU A 75 -4.09 -0.14 16.36
C GLU A 75 -5.22 -1.17 16.18
N GLN A 76 -6.04 -1.03 15.15
CA GLN A 76 -7.16 -1.94 14.87
C GLN A 76 -6.70 -3.39 14.67
N PHE A 77 -5.53 -3.60 14.08
CA PHE A 77 -4.98 -4.91 13.78
C PHE A 77 -3.80 -5.30 14.69
N GLU A 78 -3.54 -4.52 15.74
CA GLU A 78 -2.46 -4.76 16.70
C GLU A 78 -1.10 -4.98 16.00
N LEU A 79 -0.82 -4.16 14.97
CA LEU A 79 0.39 -4.26 14.18
C LEU A 79 1.55 -3.49 14.82
N ASP A 80 2.70 -4.13 14.94
CA ASP A 80 3.94 -3.47 15.32
C ASP A 80 4.51 -2.73 14.10
N PRO A 81 4.72 -1.40 14.18
CA PRO A 81 5.31 -0.64 13.08
C PRO A 81 6.64 -1.18 12.57
N SER A 82 7.46 -1.78 13.44
CA SER A 82 8.76 -2.35 13.08
C SER A 82 8.67 -3.64 12.26
N GLU A 83 7.51 -4.30 12.28
CA GLU A 83 7.22 -5.52 11.51
C GLU A 83 6.41 -5.24 10.24
N CYS A 84 6.13 -3.97 9.95
CA CYS A 84 5.35 -3.53 8.79
C CYS A 84 6.25 -2.91 7.72
N LEU A 85 5.80 -2.99 6.49
CA LEU A 85 6.35 -2.25 5.35
C LEU A 85 5.22 -1.59 4.59
N MET A 86 5.30 -0.28 4.40
CA MET A 86 4.39 0.45 3.51
C MET A 86 4.93 0.39 2.08
N VAL A 87 4.09 0.02 1.14
CA VAL A 87 4.38 0.15 -0.30
C VAL A 87 3.46 1.20 -0.88
N GLY A 88 4.02 2.24 -1.46
CA GLY A 88 3.24 3.35 -2.01
C GLY A 88 3.97 4.07 -3.13
N ASN A 89 3.29 5.02 -3.75
CA ASN A 89 3.83 5.80 -4.87
C ASN A 89 3.69 7.32 -4.67
N ASP A 90 2.96 7.75 -3.66
CA ASP A 90 2.75 9.17 -3.37
C ASP A 90 3.67 9.64 -2.24
N VAL A 91 4.54 10.62 -2.55
CA VAL A 91 5.55 11.14 -1.60
C VAL A 91 4.92 11.86 -0.41
N GLU A 92 3.79 12.53 -0.59
CA GLU A 92 3.09 13.20 0.52
C GLU A 92 2.22 12.23 1.30
N GLU A 93 1.38 11.46 0.61
CA GLU A 93 0.37 10.62 1.24
C GLU A 93 0.97 9.37 1.90
N ASP A 94 1.86 8.68 1.21
CA ASP A 94 2.35 7.38 1.66
C ASP A 94 3.56 7.49 2.61
N LEU A 95 4.43 8.48 2.43
CA LEU A 95 5.55 8.69 3.37
C LEU A 95 5.11 9.20 4.74
N ALA A 96 3.87 9.67 4.89
CA ALA A 96 3.34 10.13 6.18
C ALA A 96 3.36 9.03 7.27
N ILE A 97 3.27 7.76 6.88
CA ILE A 97 3.34 6.62 7.83
C ILE A 97 4.69 6.52 8.55
N ARG A 98 5.75 7.09 7.98
CA ARG A 98 7.09 7.08 8.59
C ARG A 98 7.11 7.77 9.96
N ALA A 99 6.22 8.72 10.19
CA ALA A 99 6.05 9.35 11.51
C ALA A 99 5.66 8.35 12.61
N LEU A 100 5.14 7.18 12.24
CA LEU A 100 4.77 6.10 13.15
C LEU A 100 5.83 4.98 13.24
N GLY A 101 6.96 5.14 12.56
CA GLY A 101 8.08 4.18 12.57
C GLY A 101 7.96 3.05 11.55
N VAL A 102 7.04 3.13 10.60
CA VAL A 102 6.90 2.14 9.53
C VAL A 102 7.80 2.52 8.35
N PRO A 103 8.71 1.65 7.90
CA PRO A 103 9.52 1.89 6.72
C PRO A 103 8.67 1.87 5.44
N VAL A 104 9.10 2.59 4.42
CA VAL A 104 8.39 2.72 3.14
C VAL A 104 9.26 2.25 1.98
N PHE A 105 8.67 1.42 1.11
CA PHE A 105 9.16 1.15 -0.23
C PHE A 105 8.40 2.04 -1.22
N LEU A 106 9.06 3.03 -1.78
CA LEU A 106 8.46 3.97 -2.73
C LEU A 106 8.59 3.44 -4.17
N ILE A 107 7.46 3.26 -4.84
CA ILE A 107 7.39 2.81 -6.23
C ILE A 107 7.71 4.00 -7.15
N THR A 108 8.79 3.87 -7.93
CA THR A 108 9.26 4.95 -8.80
C THR A 108 8.58 5.01 -10.15
N ASP A 109 8.02 3.88 -10.64
CA ASP A 109 7.32 3.81 -11.95
C ASP A 109 6.10 4.74 -12.04
N THR A 110 5.40 4.91 -10.92
CA THR A 110 4.17 5.67 -10.81
C THR A 110 4.25 6.74 -9.75
N MET A 111 5.45 7.16 -9.39
CA MET A 111 5.69 8.13 -8.31
C MET A 111 4.97 9.44 -8.55
N GLU A 112 4.22 9.89 -7.54
CA GLU A 112 3.60 11.19 -7.48
C GLU A 112 4.29 12.06 -6.42
N ASN A 113 4.78 13.24 -6.84
CA ASN A 113 5.38 14.24 -5.97
C ASN A 113 4.94 15.64 -6.42
N LYS A 114 3.66 15.93 -6.24
CA LYS A 114 3.03 17.18 -6.73
C LYS A 114 3.60 18.44 -6.07
N LYS A 115 4.12 18.33 -4.86
CA LYS A 115 4.66 19.45 -4.07
C LYS A 115 6.18 19.54 -4.10
N ASN A 116 6.86 18.73 -4.90
CA ASN A 116 8.32 18.64 -4.94
C ASN A 116 8.95 18.47 -3.54
N LEU A 117 8.34 17.63 -2.71
CA LEU A 117 8.85 17.32 -1.38
C LEU A 117 10.14 16.49 -1.47
N PRO A 118 11.03 16.58 -0.47
CA PRO A 118 12.16 15.67 -0.38
C PRO A 118 11.70 14.22 -0.36
N ILE A 119 12.36 13.37 -1.15
CA ILE A 119 12.09 11.93 -1.17
C ILE A 119 12.95 11.30 -0.08
N ASP A 120 12.32 10.94 1.02
CA ASP A 120 12.96 10.30 2.16
C ASP A 120 12.22 8.99 2.46
N SER A 121 12.63 7.92 1.75
CA SER A 121 12.12 6.56 1.95
C SER A 121 13.26 5.61 2.23
N GLU A 122 13.00 4.56 3.02
CA GLU A 122 14.01 3.54 3.34
C GLU A 122 14.40 2.74 2.11
N TYR A 123 13.41 2.48 1.24
CA TYR A 123 13.58 1.76 -0.01
C TYR A 123 12.86 2.50 -1.14
N GLN A 124 13.37 2.36 -2.36
CA GLN A 124 12.69 2.85 -3.56
C GLN A 124 13.10 2.03 -4.77
N GLY A 125 12.21 1.90 -5.72
CA GLY A 125 12.46 1.17 -6.95
C GLY A 125 11.20 0.97 -7.79
N SER A 126 11.36 0.26 -8.90
CA SER A 126 10.26 -0.14 -9.77
C SER A 126 9.39 -1.23 -9.12
N MET A 127 8.22 -1.48 -9.69
CA MET A 127 7.36 -2.59 -9.26
C MET A 127 8.07 -3.95 -9.43
N LYS A 128 8.93 -4.07 -10.45
CA LYS A 128 9.75 -5.25 -10.67
C LYS A 128 10.80 -5.43 -9.57
N GLU A 129 11.44 -4.35 -9.16
CA GLU A 129 12.41 -4.36 -8.06
C GLU A 129 11.73 -4.68 -6.72
N LEU A 130 10.49 -4.20 -6.51
CA LEU A 130 9.68 -4.60 -5.36
C LEU A 130 9.42 -6.10 -5.35
N LEU A 131 9.10 -6.71 -6.49
CA LEU A 131 8.89 -8.15 -6.57
C LEU A 131 10.14 -8.93 -6.15
N GLU A 132 11.31 -8.53 -6.63
CA GLU A 132 12.58 -9.16 -6.23
C GLU A 132 12.86 -8.93 -4.72
N PHE A 133 12.60 -7.73 -4.22
CA PHE A 133 12.73 -7.43 -2.79
C PHE A 133 11.86 -8.35 -1.93
N VAL A 134 10.59 -8.55 -2.32
CA VAL A 134 9.68 -9.45 -1.57
C VAL A 134 10.13 -10.90 -1.63
N LYS A 135 10.68 -11.36 -2.75
CA LYS A 135 11.25 -12.71 -2.88
C LYS A 135 12.41 -12.96 -1.92
N GLU A 136 13.18 -11.93 -1.60
CA GLU A 136 14.32 -12.02 -0.68
C GLU A 136 13.93 -11.94 0.79
N LEU A 137 12.69 -11.52 1.11
CA LEU A 137 12.21 -11.49 2.49
C LEU A 137 12.12 -12.91 3.09
N PRO A 138 12.38 -13.06 4.39
CA PRO A 138 12.20 -14.34 5.05
C PRO A 138 10.73 -14.77 5.08
N GLU A 139 10.51 -16.07 5.19
CA GLU A 139 9.17 -16.62 5.47
C GLU A 139 8.80 -16.33 6.93
N VAL A 140 7.52 -16.04 7.13
CA VAL A 140 6.95 -15.74 8.46
C VAL A 140 6.23 -16.95 9.00
#